data_01185e7c1af1035abaa8cf81f158cd16
#
_entry.id   01185e7c1af1035abaa8cf81f158cd16
#
_cell.length_a   1.000
_cell.length_b   1.000
_cell.length_c   1.000
_cell.angle_alpha   90.00
_cell.angle_beta   90.00
_cell.angle_gamma   90.00
#
_symmetry.space_group_name_H-M   'P 1'
#
loop_
_entity.id
_entity.type
_entity.pdbx_description
1 polymer ?
#
loop_
_entity_poly.entity_id
_entity_poly.type
_entity_poly.pdbx_seq_one_letter_code
_entity_poly.pdbx_strand_id
1 'polypeptide(L)'
;MLRFLLSRIGNGILILWGVVTLLFFIFHALPSDPARMMLGQRSDISSELAIRKELGLDKPLMVQYFMYLNDLSPIGYFSGSDESAFQRKVEQGKMVKLIPFSSESGIFLKAPWLRRSYQTQMTVSSMLGSAFPATALLAFVSIVLAFIVGVLLGAVSARYKGKLTDKFLMVTSVLGMSVPSFFASVLIAWLFAWVLGDITGLNMFGSLYEADDLGRGEYVSLKNLILPAFTLSIRPLAVFISLSRNSILEVQQSEYVRTAKAKGLSKNRIFMRHILKNSLNPVVTSASGWFASLLAGAVFVEYVFDWKGIGYLVVQSLEKYDLPVLMGCLLIIAVMFVIINILLDLAYRALDPRVKL
;
A
#
# COMPACT_ATOMS: atom_id res chain seq x y z
N MET A 1 2.23 8.42 -26.85
CA MET A 1 2.67 8.44 -25.45
C MET A 1 1.85 9.43 -24.60
N LEU A 2 1.82 10.70 -24.97
CA LEU A 2 1.10 11.74 -24.22
C LEU A 2 -0.39 11.41 -24.02
N ARG A 3 -1.11 11.04 -25.10
CA ARG A 3 -2.55 10.69 -25.05
C ARG A 3 -2.82 9.49 -24.12
N PHE A 4 -1.95 8.50 -24.11
CA PHE A 4 -2.03 7.36 -23.22
C PHE A 4 -1.86 7.79 -21.77
N LEU A 5 -0.80 8.56 -21.46
CA LEU A 5 -0.54 9.05 -20.11
C LEU A 5 -1.70 9.92 -19.59
N LEU A 6 -2.21 10.84 -20.42
CA LEU A 6 -3.36 11.67 -20.07
C LEU A 6 -4.62 10.83 -19.78
N SER A 7 -4.88 9.80 -20.58
CA SER A 7 -6.01 8.88 -20.32
C SER A 7 -5.84 8.13 -19.00
N ARG A 8 -4.63 7.64 -18.69
CA ARG A 8 -4.36 6.92 -17.43
C ARG A 8 -4.46 7.84 -16.21
N ILE A 9 -3.92 9.06 -16.30
CA ILE A 9 -4.06 10.07 -15.25
C ILE A 9 -5.53 10.44 -15.06
N GLY A 10 -6.28 10.65 -16.15
CA GLY A 10 -7.71 10.94 -16.07
C GLY A 10 -8.52 9.84 -15.38
N ASN A 11 -8.25 8.57 -15.74
CA ASN A 11 -8.87 7.43 -15.07
C ASN A 11 -8.44 7.33 -13.58
N GLY A 12 -7.18 7.62 -13.29
CA GLY A 12 -6.68 7.67 -11.91
C GLY A 12 -7.38 8.73 -11.06
N ILE A 13 -7.57 9.93 -11.60
CA ILE A 13 -8.31 11.02 -10.95
C ILE A 13 -9.77 10.60 -10.69
N LEU A 14 -10.42 9.96 -11.68
CA LEU A 14 -11.79 9.50 -11.54
C LEU A 14 -11.92 8.42 -10.45
N ILE A 15 -10.98 7.48 -10.39
CA ILE A 15 -10.92 6.46 -9.32
C ILE A 15 -10.74 7.13 -7.96
N LEU A 16 -9.79 8.06 -7.83
CA LEU A 16 -9.54 8.78 -6.58
C LEU A 16 -10.76 9.59 -6.15
N TRP A 17 -11.43 10.27 -7.09
CA TRP A 17 -12.68 10.97 -6.81
C TRP A 17 -13.77 10.02 -6.29
N GLY A 18 -13.93 8.85 -6.93
CA GLY A 18 -14.88 7.83 -6.48
C GLY A 18 -14.56 7.31 -5.08
N VAL A 19 -13.27 7.03 -4.79
CA VAL A 19 -12.82 6.60 -3.45
C VAL A 19 -13.10 7.67 -2.40
N VAL A 20 -12.73 8.93 -2.67
CA VAL A 20 -12.95 10.06 -1.76
C VAL A 20 -14.44 10.25 -1.47
N THR A 21 -15.28 10.17 -2.52
CA THR A 21 -16.73 10.29 -2.40
C THR A 21 -17.31 9.17 -1.53
N LEU A 22 -16.95 7.94 -1.84
CA LEU A 22 -17.41 6.77 -1.09
C LEU A 22 -17.00 6.84 0.37
N LEU A 23 -15.74 7.16 0.65
CA LEU A 23 -15.23 7.30 2.01
C LEU A 23 -15.97 8.40 2.77
N PHE A 24 -16.17 9.58 2.13
CA PHE A 24 -16.89 10.67 2.76
C PHE A 24 -18.28 10.26 3.21
N PHE A 25 -19.08 9.64 2.34
CA PHE A 25 -20.44 9.24 2.66
C PHE A 25 -20.50 8.07 3.65
N ILE A 26 -19.63 7.07 3.55
CA ILE A 26 -19.58 5.97 4.52
C ILE A 26 -19.30 6.52 5.93
N PHE A 27 -18.29 7.38 6.07
CA PHE A 27 -17.92 7.89 7.38
C PHE A 27 -18.90 8.90 7.96
N HIS A 28 -19.67 9.60 7.12
CA HIS A 28 -20.77 10.44 7.61
C HIS A 28 -22.03 9.65 7.95
N ALA A 29 -22.18 8.42 7.44
CA ALA A 29 -23.26 7.51 7.83
C ALA A 29 -22.99 6.81 9.20
N LEU A 30 -21.72 6.78 9.64
CA LEU A 30 -21.39 6.20 10.96
C LEU A 30 -21.87 7.13 12.09
N PRO A 31 -22.49 6.58 13.14
CA PRO A 31 -22.99 7.36 14.27
C PRO A 31 -21.85 7.80 15.20
N SER A 32 -20.91 8.56 14.69
CA SER A 32 -19.80 9.12 15.45
C SER A 32 -19.87 10.64 15.43
N ASP A 33 -19.70 11.26 16.60
CA ASP A 33 -19.63 12.72 16.73
C ASP A 33 -18.17 13.17 16.84
N PRO A 34 -17.56 13.68 15.76
CA PRO A 34 -16.17 14.09 15.78
C PRO A 34 -15.84 15.15 16.83
N ALA A 35 -16.77 16.07 17.13
CA ALA A 35 -16.55 17.13 18.09
C ALA A 35 -16.45 16.57 19.51
N ARG A 36 -17.29 15.61 19.87
CA ARG A 36 -17.21 14.92 21.18
C ARG A 36 -15.95 14.08 21.31
N MET A 37 -15.50 13.45 20.23
CA MET A 37 -14.26 12.66 20.23
C MET A 37 -13.03 13.51 20.49
N MET A 38 -12.98 14.74 19.94
CA MET A 38 -11.87 15.66 20.17
C MET A 38 -11.82 16.20 21.60
N LEU A 39 -12.96 16.37 22.26
CA LEU A 39 -13.07 16.91 23.62
C LEU A 39 -12.89 15.84 24.69
N GLY A 40 -13.11 14.57 24.38
CA GLY A 40 -13.05 13.49 25.35
C GLY A 40 -14.14 13.60 26.43
N GLN A 41 -13.83 13.17 27.68
CA GLN A 41 -14.79 13.13 28.77
C GLN A 41 -15.12 14.51 29.39
N ARG A 42 -14.36 15.55 29.06
CA ARG A 42 -14.57 16.93 29.59
C ARG A 42 -15.19 17.86 28.54
N SER A 43 -16.30 17.44 27.93
CA SER A 43 -16.96 18.24 26.91
C SER A 43 -17.87 19.32 27.59
N ASP A 44 -17.41 20.56 27.54
CA ASP A 44 -18.29 21.71 27.78
C ASP A 44 -19.07 22.03 26.48
N ILE A 45 -20.36 22.36 26.61
CA ILE A 45 -21.26 22.61 25.46
C ILE A 45 -20.72 23.74 24.56
N SER A 46 -20.10 24.76 25.14
CA SER A 46 -19.50 25.87 24.40
C SER A 46 -18.33 25.43 23.54
N SER A 47 -17.46 24.56 24.07
CA SER A 47 -16.32 24.00 23.38
C SER A 47 -16.75 23.05 22.27
N GLU A 48 -17.79 22.22 22.49
CA GLU A 48 -18.35 21.35 21.45
C GLU A 48 -18.89 22.17 20.27
N LEU A 49 -19.66 23.25 20.53
CA LEU A 49 -20.17 24.12 19.48
C LEU A 49 -19.05 24.83 18.69
N ALA A 50 -17.99 25.26 19.38
CA ALA A 50 -16.84 25.89 18.72
C ALA A 50 -16.13 24.92 17.76
N ILE A 51 -15.87 23.69 18.20
CA ILE A 51 -15.24 22.65 17.34
C ILE A 51 -16.17 22.26 16.19
N ARG A 52 -17.47 22.08 16.42
CA ARG A 52 -18.43 21.81 15.35
C ARG A 52 -18.40 22.89 14.26
N LYS A 53 -18.33 24.17 14.66
CA LYS A 53 -18.21 25.30 13.72
C LYS A 53 -16.86 25.32 13.01
N GLU A 54 -15.76 25.06 13.72
CA GLU A 54 -14.42 24.99 13.14
C GLU A 54 -14.30 23.86 12.11
N LEU A 55 -14.86 22.68 12.37
CA LEU A 55 -14.90 21.55 11.45
C LEU A 55 -15.95 21.69 10.35
N GLY A 56 -16.82 22.70 10.42
CA GLY A 56 -17.92 22.92 9.48
C GLY A 56 -19.03 21.88 9.56
N LEU A 57 -19.17 21.18 10.69
CA LEU A 57 -20.18 20.14 10.91
C LEU A 57 -21.60 20.73 11.09
N ASP A 58 -21.69 22.03 11.29
CA ASP A 58 -22.92 22.81 11.32
C ASP A 58 -23.53 23.04 9.92
N LYS A 59 -22.77 22.79 8.86
CA LYS A 59 -23.20 23.03 7.46
C LYS A 59 -23.94 21.83 6.88
N PRO A 60 -24.79 22.04 5.84
CA PRO A 60 -25.40 20.94 5.11
C PRO A 60 -24.37 19.93 4.57
N LEU A 61 -24.73 18.64 4.55
CA LEU A 61 -23.83 17.54 4.17
C LEU A 61 -23.11 17.77 2.82
N MET A 62 -23.82 18.27 1.81
CA MET A 62 -23.23 18.58 0.50
C MET A 62 -22.19 19.70 0.58
N VAL A 63 -22.38 20.69 1.43
CA VAL A 63 -21.39 21.76 1.65
C VAL A 63 -20.13 21.18 2.31
N GLN A 64 -20.29 20.31 3.31
CA GLN A 64 -19.17 19.59 3.95
C GLN A 64 -18.41 18.74 2.92
N TYR A 65 -19.11 18.08 2.00
CA TYR A 65 -18.49 17.28 0.92
C TYR A 65 -17.65 18.15 -0.02
N PHE A 66 -18.18 19.28 -0.48
CA PHE A 66 -17.41 20.19 -1.34
C PHE A 66 -16.24 20.84 -0.61
N MET A 67 -16.37 21.14 0.68
CA MET A 67 -15.25 21.61 1.51
C MET A 67 -14.16 20.53 1.61
N TYR A 68 -14.54 19.27 1.81
CA TYR A 68 -13.60 18.16 1.86
C TYR A 68 -12.89 17.93 0.52
N LEU A 69 -13.61 17.98 -0.59
CA LEU A 69 -13.00 17.95 -1.94
C LEU A 69 -12.03 19.12 -2.14
N ASN A 70 -12.41 20.31 -1.70
CA ASN A 70 -11.55 21.49 -1.76
C ASN A 70 -10.29 21.32 -0.89
N ASP A 71 -10.41 20.71 0.29
CA ASP A 71 -9.26 20.41 1.16
C ASP A 71 -8.26 19.47 0.47
N LEU A 72 -8.73 18.43 -0.19
CA LEU A 72 -7.89 17.42 -0.87
C LEU A 72 -7.37 17.85 -2.23
N SER A 73 -8.06 18.79 -2.90
CA SER A 73 -7.66 19.25 -4.23
C SER A 73 -6.35 20.07 -4.16
N PRO A 74 -5.41 19.83 -5.09
CA PRO A 74 -4.26 20.72 -5.25
C PRO A 74 -4.65 22.10 -5.78
N ILE A 75 -5.84 22.23 -6.37
CA ILE A 75 -6.41 23.51 -6.83
C ILE A 75 -7.63 23.78 -5.98
N GLY A 76 -7.57 24.79 -5.12
CA GLY A 76 -8.64 25.14 -4.20
C GLY A 76 -9.23 26.52 -4.46
N TYR A 77 -10.53 26.67 -4.19
CA TYR A 77 -11.23 27.96 -4.15
C TYR A 77 -11.33 28.40 -2.69
N PHE A 78 -10.97 29.65 -2.44
CA PHE A 78 -11.17 30.31 -1.15
C PHE A 78 -11.87 31.63 -1.35
N SER A 79 -12.87 31.88 -0.51
CA SER A 79 -13.60 33.16 -0.44
C SER A 79 -13.43 33.68 0.99
N GLY A 80 -12.85 34.85 1.10
CA GLY A 80 -12.47 35.39 2.39
C GLY A 80 -13.66 35.94 3.19
N SER A 81 -14.08 35.16 4.17
CA SER A 81 -14.77 35.74 5.33
C SER A 81 -13.87 35.67 6.58
N ASP A 82 -12.69 35.07 6.49
CA ASP A 82 -11.72 34.94 7.58
C ASP A 82 -10.30 35.28 7.07
N GLU A 83 -10.11 36.57 6.83
CA GLU A 83 -8.86 37.16 6.28
C GLU A 83 -7.63 36.76 7.11
N SER A 84 -7.78 36.66 8.41
CA SER A 84 -6.68 36.32 9.33
C SER A 84 -6.22 34.87 9.22
N ALA A 85 -7.14 33.93 8.96
CA ALA A 85 -6.82 32.51 8.75
C ALA A 85 -6.25 32.28 7.35
N PHE A 86 -6.71 33.02 6.37
CA PHE A 86 -6.24 32.97 5.00
C PHE A 86 -4.81 33.55 4.86
N GLN A 87 -4.56 34.74 5.39
CA GLN A 87 -3.24 35.37 5.35
C GLN A 87 -2.19 34.52 6.07
N ARG A 88 -2.51 33.94 7.24
CA ARG A 88 -1.62 32.98 7.93
C ARG A 88 -1.25 31.76 7.07
N LYS A 89 -2.14 31.25 6.23
CA LYS A 89 -1.88 30.12 5.32
C LYS A 89 -1.00 30.53 4.13
N VAL A 90 -1.21 31.72 3.61
CA VAL A 90 -0.38 32.30 2.51
C VAL A 90 1.02 32.64 3.02
N GLU A 91 1.13 33.28 4.18
CA GLU A 91 2.42 33.64 4.80
C GLU A 91 3.26 32.40 5.18
N GLN A 92 2.62 31.27 5.53
CA GLN A 92 3.29 30.00 5.75
C GLN A 92 3.81 29.33 4.45
N GLY A 93 3.70 29.99 3.29
CA GLY A 93 4.18 29.48 2.00
C GLY A 93 3.44 28.26 1.47
N LYS A 94 2.28 27.93 2.02
CA LYS A 94 1.51 26.73 1.69
C LYS A 94 0.52 26.92 0.54
N MET A 95 0.33 28.14 0.05
CA MET A 95 -0.60 28.49 -1.03
C MET A 95 -0.01 29.51 -1.98
N VAL A 96 -0.19 29.28 -3.27
CA VAL A 96 0.16 30.23 -4.36
C VAL A 96 -1.11 30.64 -5.06
N LYS A 97 -1.40 31.94 -5.14
CA LYS A 97 -2.56 32.49 -5.82
C LYS A 97 -2.38 32.36 -7.34
N LEU A 98 -3.28 31.63 -7.99
CA LEU A 98 -3.27 31.45 -9.45
C LEU A 98 -4.14 32.49 -10.16
N ILE A 99 -5.39 32.64 -9.74
CA ILE A 99 -6.36 33.56 -10.35
C ILE A 99 -7.03 34.36 -9.24
N PRO A 100 -6.81 35.68 -9.17
CA PRO A 100 -7.52 36.55 -8.23
C PRO A 100 -8.92 36.90 -8.77
N PHE A 101 -9.95 36.69 -7.94
CA PHE A 101 -11.30 37.22 -8.22
C PHE A 101 -11.57 38.51 -7.43
N SER A 102 -10.97 38.61 -6.22
CA SER A 102 -11.01 39.77 -5.34
C SER A 102 -9.72 39.82 -4.51
N SER A 103 -9.52 40.86 -3.71
CA SER A 103 -8.47 40.88 -2.69
C SER A 103 -8.51 39.66 -1.77
N GLU A 104 -9.72 39.17 -1.47
CA GLU A 104 -9.98 38.13 -0.48
C GLU A 104 -10.44 36.78 -1.07
N SER A 105 -10.66 36.68 -2.39
CA SER A 105 -11.11 35.46 -3.04
C SER A 105 -10.32 35.13 -4.29
N GLY A 106 -10.18 33.82 -4.58
CA GLY A 106 -9.46 33.37 -5.76
C GLY A 106 -9.26 31.88 -5.84
N ILE A 107 -8.62 31.45 -6.92
CA ILE A 107 -8.14 30.08 -7.10
C ILE A 107 -6.67 30.01 -6.69
N PHE A 108 -6.35 29.02 -5.89
CA PHE A 108 -5.01 28.82 -5.31
C PHE A 108 -4.48 27.45 -5.63
N LEU A 109 -3.17 27.37 -5.89
CA LEU A 109 -2.41 26.13 -5.87
C LEU A 109 -1.96 25.89 -4.43
N LYS A 110 -2.25 24.72 -3.88
CA LYS A 110 -1.94 24.36 -2.51
C LYS A 110 -1.57 22.88 -2.37
N ALA A 111 -0.86 22.54 -1.31
CA ALA A 111 -0.71 21.14 -0.95
C ALA A 111 -2.06 20.56 -0.47
N PRO A 112 -2.41 19.32 -0.83
CA PRO A 112 -3.58 18.62 -0.30
C PRO A 112 -3.56 18.63 1.24
N TRP A 113 -4.68 19.03 1.84
CA TRP A 113 -4.83 19.09 3.29
C TRP A 113 -5.63 17.90 3.79
N LEU A 114 -4.96 16.98 4.49
CA LEU A 114 -5.55 15.75 5.03
C LEU A 114 -6.11 15.93 6.45
N ARG A 115 -6.22 17.18 6.91
CA ARG A 115 -6.68 17.54 8.25
C ARG A 115 -5.74 17.08 9.38
N ARG A 116 -6.23 17.08 10.61
CA ARG A 116 -5.52 16.64 11.81
C ARG A 116 -6.23 15.46 12.45
N SER A 117 -5.48 14.60 13.10
CA SER A 117 -5.97 13.53 13.95
C SER A 117 -6.86 14.11 15.06
N TYR A 118 -8.00 13.50 15.29
CA TYR A 118 -8.87 13.87 16.42
C TYR A 118 -8.25 13.47 17.77
N GLN A 119 -7.44 12.44 17.79
CA GLN A 119 -6.84 11.88 19.01
C GLN A 119 -5.53 12.57 19.39
N THR A 120 -4.62 12.75 18.42
CA THR A 120 -3.25 13.21 18.68
C THR A 120 -3.03 14.67 18.33
N GLN A 121 -3.95 15.32 17.61
CA GLN A 121 -3.83 16.67 17.05
C GLN A 121 -2.65 16.86 16.07
N MET A 122 -1.94 15.79 15.74
CA MET A 122 -0.91 15.79 14.71
C MET A 122 -1.53 15.91 13.32
N THR A 123 -0.79 16.46 12.36
CA THR A 123 -1.25 16.48 10.95
C THR A 123 -1.23 15.06 10.40
N VAL A 124 -2.30 14.65 9.70
CA VAL A 124 -2.39 13.33 9.07
C VAL A 124 -1.26 13.11 8.08
N SER A 125 -0.85 14.15 7.34
CA SER A 125 0.28 14.07 6.40
C SER A 125 1.60 13.69 7.10
N SER A 126 1.87 14.20 8.31
CA SER A 126 3.05 13.83 9.09
C SER A 126 2.99 12.37 9.53
N MET A 127 1.83 11.92 10.04
CA MET A 127 1.63 10.52 10.46
C MET A 127 1.81 9.53 9.30
N LEU A 128 1.26 9.86 8.13
CA LEU A 128 1.43 9.05 6.93
C LEU A 128 2.90 9.05 6.45
N GLY A 129 3.55 10.20 6.49
CA GLY A 129 4.97 10.32 6.10
C GLY A 129 5.91 9.49 6.96
N SER A 130 5.63 9.34 8.26
CA SER A 130 6.42 8.48 9.15
C SER A 130 6.10 6.99 8.98
N ALA A 131 4.86 6.62 8.67
CA ALA A 131 4.44 5.23 8.54
C ALA A 131 4.73 4.62 7.15
N PHE A 132 4.72 5.44 6.09
CA PHE A 132 4.88 4.98 4.71
C PHE A 132 6.18 4.19 4.46
N PRO A 133 7.37 4.63 4.92
CA PRO A 133 8.61 3.90 4.67
C PRO A 133 8.58 2.47 5.21
N ALA A 134 7.96 2.25 6.37
CA ALA A 134 7.84 0.92 6.97
C ALA A 134 6.97 -0.02 6.11
N THR A 135 5.79 0.45 5.64
CA THR A 135 4.94 -0.33 4.72
C THR A 135 5.63 -0.60 3.38
N ALA A 136 6.28 0.42 2.80
CA ALA A 136 6.96 0.29 1.52
C ALA A 136 8.10 -0.72 1.58
N LEU A 137 8.92 -0.68 2.64
CA LEU A 137 10.00 -1.64 2.87
C LEU A 137 9.45 -3.06 3.05
N LEU A 138 8.41 -3.22 3.89
CA LEU A 138 7.78 -4.52 4.12
C LEU A 138 7.24 -5.12 2.81
N ALA A 139 6.50 -4.35 2.02
CA ALA A 139 5.96 -4.80 0.74
C ALA A 139 7.07 -5.16 -0.26
N PHE A 140 8.13 -4.33 -0.35
CA PHE A 140 9.25 -4.56 -1.24
C PHE A 140 10.02 -5.84 -0.89
N VAL A 141 10.38 -6.03 0.38
CA VAL A 141 11.08 -7.24 0.83
C VAL A 141 10.23 -8.47 0.62
N SER A 142 8.93 -8.40 0.92
CA SER A 142 8.00 -9.51 0.74
C SER A 142 7.87 -9.94 -0.72
N ILE A 143 7.76 -8.99 -1.67
CA ILE A 143 7.63 -9.34 -3.08
C ILE A 143 8.93 -9.90 -3.66
N VAL A 144 10.09 -9.37 -3.25
CA VAL A 144 11.41 -9.87 -3.65
C VAL A 144 11.61 -11.29 -3.14
N LEU A 145 11.29 -11.53 -1.87
CA LEU A 145 11.36 -12.87 -1.26
C LEU A 145 10.44 -13.86 -2.01
N ALA A 146 9.18 -13.47 -2.22
CA ALA A 146 8.21 -14.29 -2.95
C ALA A 146 8.67 -14.59 -4.38
N PHE A 147 9.21 -13.60 -5.09
CA PHE A 147 9.69 -13.74 -6.45
C PHE A 147 10.88 -14.71 -6.54
N ILE A 148 11.92 -14.49 -5.74
CA ILE A 148 13.12 -15.32 -5.78
C ILE A 148 12.78 -16.76 -5.42
N VAL A 149 12.15 -16.97 -4.26
CA VAL A 149 11.82 -18.32 -3.78
C VAL A 149 10.77 -18.98 -4.67
N GLY A 150 9.77 -18.23 -5.14
CA GLY A 150 8.72 -18.74 -6.03
C GLY A 150 9.26 -19.21 -7.38
N VAL A 151 10.17 -18.45 -8.00
CA VAL A 151 10.83 -18.84 -9.26
C VAL A 151 11.69 -20.10 -9.06
N LEU A 152 12.47 -20.14 -7.98
CA LEU A 152 13.32 -21.30 -7.67
C LEU A 152 12.50 -22.58 -7.44
N LEU A 153 11.48 -22.50 -6.60
CA LEU A 153 10.60 -23.65 -6.31
C LEU A 153 9.76 -24.04 -7.53
N GLY A 154 9.29 -23.08 -8.34
CA GLY A 154 8.62 -23.34 -9.62
C GLY A 154 9.52 -24.05 -10.62
N ALA A 155 10.79 -23.67 -10.70
CA ALA A 155 11.78 -24.35 -11.54
C ALA A 155 12.04 -25.79 -11.06
N VAL A 156 12.15 -26.01 -9.75
CA VAL A 156 12.25 -27.36 -9.17
C VAL A 156 11.02 -28.19 -9.49
N SER A 157 9.82 -27.62 -9.32
CA SER A 157 8.54 -28.27 -9.64
C SER A 157 8.47 -28.67 -11.12
N ALA A 158 8.86 -27.77 -12.03
CA ALA A 158 8.91 -28.07 -13.47
C ALA A 158 9.90 -29.18 -13.82
N ARG A 159 11.08 -29.20 -13.17
CA ARG A 159 12.11 -30.24 -13.38
C ARG A 159 11.62 -31.63 -12.97
N TYR A 160 10.84 -31.70 -11.90
CA TYR A 160 10.32 -32.95 -11.34
C TYR A 160 8.85 -33.17 -11.68
N LYS A 161 8.39 -32.67 -12.84
CA LYS A 161 7.00 -32.78 -13.32
C LYS A 161 6.42 -34.19 -13.11
N GLY A 162 5.28 -34.25 -12.43
CA GLY A 162 4.53 -35.49 -12.15
C GLY A 162 5.07 -36.33 -10.98
N LYS A 163 6.24 -36.00 -10.43
CA LYS A 163 6.81 -36.68 -9.23
C LYS A 163 6.20 -36.14 -7.92
N LEU A 164 6.50 -36.78 -6.79
CA LEU A 164 6.03 -36.38 -5.48
C LEU A 164 6.42 -34.94 -5.13
N THR A 165 7.65 -34.51 -5.48
CA THR A 165 8.13 -33.13 -5.27
C THR A 165 7.24 -32.11 -5.98
N ASP A 166 6.88 -32.36 -7.23
CA ASP A 166 5.98 -31.50 -7.99
C ASP A 166 4.59 -31.42 -7.34
N LYS A 167 4.02 -32.59 -7.01
CA LYS A 167 2.72 -32.66 -6.35
C LYS A 167 2.73 -31.94 -4.98
N PHE A 168 3.76 -32.14 -4.17
CA PHE A 168 3.92 -31.48 -2.89
C PHE A 168 3.97 -29.95 -3.03
N LEU A 169 4.82 -29.44 -3.93
CA LEU A 169 4.93 -27.99 -4.16
C LEU A 169 3.64 -27.38 -4.69
N MET A 170 2.90 -28.09 -5.53
CA MET A 170 1.62 -27.62 -6.04
C MET A 170 0.54 -27.60 -4.94
N VAL A 171 0.46 -28.65 -4.11
CA VAL A 171 -0.50 -28.70 -3.00
C VAL A 171 -0.19 -27.61 -1.96
N THR A 172 1.09 -27.44 -1.58
CA THR A 172 1.47 -26.39 -0.65
C THR A 172 1.23 -24.99 -1.20
N SER A 173 1.38 -24.79 -2.53
CA SER A 173 1.03 -23.54 -3.19
C SER A 173 -0.47 -23.24 -3.08
N VAL A 174 -1.33 -24.23 -3.36
CA VAL A 174 -2.81 -24.05 -3.23
C VAL A 174 -3.17 -23.72 -1.78
N LEU A 175 -2.60 -24.43 -0.81
CA LEU A 175 -2.82 -24.16 0.61
C LEU A 175 -2.36 -22.73 0.98
N GLY A 176 -1.17 -22.32 0.55
CA GLY A 176 -0.65 -20.97 0.81
C GLY A 176 -1.52 -19.84 0.22
N MET A 177 -2.18 -20.08 -0.91
CA MET A 177 -3.13 -19.12 -1.49
C MET A 177 -4.43 -19.03 -0.68
N SER A 178 -4.86 -20.13 -0.07
CA SER A 178 -6.16 -20.26 0.60
C SER A 178 -6.15 -19.72 2.03
N VAL A 179 -4.98 -19.64 2.67
CA VAL A 179 -4.85 -19.20 4.07
C VAL A 179 -5.05 -17.68 4.16
N PRO A 180 -5.98 -17.19 5.02
CA PRO A 180 -6.11 -15.76 5.28
C PRO A 180 -4.80 -15.20 5.89
N SER A 181 -4.37 -14.01 5.42
CA SER A 181 -3.11 -13.40 5.88
C SER A 181 -3.07 -13.14 7.39
N PHE A 182 -4.20 -12.74 7.97
CA PHE A 182 -4.34 -12.58 9.41
C PHE A 182 -4.03 -13.88 10.17
N PHE A 183 -4.66 -14.98 9.76
CA PHE A 183 -4.47 -16.28 10.40
C PHE A 183 -3.02 -16.77 10.23
N ALA A 184 -2.44 -16.61 9.03
CA ALA A 184 -1.04 -16.91 8.78
C ALA A 184 -0.10 -16.10 9.70
N SER A 185 -0.39 -14.81 9.91
CA SER A 185 0.40 -13.94 10.79
C SER A 185 0.45 -14.47 12.21
N VAL A 186 -0.71 -14.81 12.77
CA VAL A 186 -0.83 -15.33 14.14
C VAL A 186 -0.10 -16.66 14.27
N LEU A 187 -0.29 -17.59 13.33
CA LEU A 187 0.38 -18.90 13.37
C LEU A 187 1.90 -18.79 13.25
N ILE A 188 2.39 -17.93 12.36
CA ILE A 188 3.83 -17.74 12.13
C ILE A 188 4.47 -17.06 13.34
N ALA A 189 3.84 -16.02 13.88
CA ALA A 189 4.30 -15.36 15.10
C ALA A 189 4.37 -16.35 16.27
N TRP A 190 3.29 -17.12 16.49
CA TRP A 190 3.23 -18.12 17.53
C TRP A 190 4.31 -19.21 17.34
N LEU A 191 4.44 -19.77 16.14
CA LEU A 191 5.39 -20.87 15.91
C LEU A 191 6.85 -20.40 16.01
N PHE A 192 7.21 -19.33 15.28
CA PHE A 192 8.62 -18.93 15.14
C PHE A 192 9.12 -18.02 16.26
N ALA A 193 8.26 -17.18 16.83
CA ALA A 193 8.69 -16.26 17.88
C ALA A 193 8.36 -16.76 19.29
N TRP A 194 7.36 -17.64 19.45
CA TRP A 194 7.01 -18.21 20.76
C TRP A 194 7.53 -19.64 20.92
N VAL A 195 7.05 -20.61 20.13
CA VAL A 195 7.41 -22.03 20.30
C VAL A 195 8.89 -22.28 19.98
N LEU A 196 9.39 -21.69 18.93
CA LEU A 196 10.79 -21.81 18.47
C LEU A 196 11.61 -20.57 18.85
N GLY A 197 11.13 -19.70 19.73
CA GLY A 197 11.76 -18.43 20.09
C GLY A 197 13.21 -18.58 20.55
N ASP A 198 13.51 -19.56 21.38
CA ASP A 198 14.86 -19.85 21.87
C ASP A 198 15.84 -20.26 20.76
N ILE A 199 15.34 -20.86 19.68
CA ILE A 199 16.14 -21.29 18.53
C ILE A 199 16.29 -20.18 17.50
N THR A 200 15.19 -19.53 17.15
CA THR A 200 15.16 -18.50 16.11
C THR A 200 15.67 -17.16 16.60
N GLY A 201 15.44 -16.87 17.88
CA GLY A 201 15.68 -15.59 18.52
C GLY A 201 14.81 -14.47 17.93
N LEU A 202 13.76 -14.75 17.14
CA LEU A 202 12.92 -13.74 16.47
C LEU A 202 11.91 -13.16 17.45
N ASN A 203 11.56 -11.89 17.23
CA ASN A 203 10.60 -11.17 18.06
C ASN A 203 9.18 -11.41 17.54
N MET A 204 8.21 -11.57 18.45
CA MET A 204 6.80 -11.72 18.10
C MET A 204 6.20 -10.40 17.60
N PHE A 205 6.62 -9.30 18.20
CA PHE A 205 6.18 -7.94 17.90
C PHE A 205 7.41 -7.06 17.73
N GLY A 206 7.28 -6.02 16.92
CA GLY A 206 8.31 -5.01 16.74
C GLY A 206 8.16 -4.25 15.42
N SER A 207 8.71 -3.07 15.40
CA SER A 207 8.68 -2.18 14.23
C SER A 207 10.05 -2.05 13.58
N LEU A 208 10.11 -1.33 12.45
CA LEU A 208 11.36 -1.00 11.77
C LEU A 208 12.27 -0.15 12.66
N TYR A 209 11.67 0.78 13.40
CA TYR A 209 12.36 1.65 14.34
C TYR A 209 12.02 1.21 15.77
N GLU A 210 13.04 0.93 16.53
CA GLU A 210 12.94 0.58 17.96
C GLU A 210 13.66 1.63 18.78
N ALA A 211 13.08 2.00 19.93
CA ALA A 211 13.75 2.85 20.88
C ALA A 211 14.86 2.07 21.61
N ASP A 212 16.03 2.67 21.77
CA ASP A 212 17.10 2.09 22.58
C ASP A 212 16.72 2.15 24.06
N ASP A 213 16.83 1.02 24.75
CA ASP A 213 16.52 0.89 26.18
C ASP A 213 17.34 1.87 27.05
N LEU A 214 18.47 2.36 26.55
CA LEU A 214 19.33 3.34 27.21
C LEU A 214 19.00 4.79 26.86
N GLY A 215 17.92 5.05 26.12
CA GLY A 215 17.50 6.41 25.74
C GLY A 215 18.40 7.11 24.74
N ARG A 216 19.23 6.38 23.98
CA ARG A 216 20.16 6.94 22.98
C ARG A 216 19.48 7.33 21.65
N GLY A 217 18.17 7.11 21.53
CA GLY A 217 17.38 7.39 20.34
C GLY A 217 16.76 6.14 19.73
N GLU A 218 16.31 6.25 18.48
CA GLU A 218 15.74 5.14 17.73
C GLU A 218 16.80 4.49 16.83
N TYR A 219 16.77 3.17 16.71
CA TYR A 219 17.62 2.41 15.80
C TYR A 219 16.78 1.51 14.88
N VAL A 220 17.35 1.16 13.71
CA VAL A 220 16.68 0.30 12.72
C VAL A 220 16.87 -1.17 13.09
N SER A 221 15.77 -1.87 13.35
CA SER A 221 15.75 -3.31 13.69
C SER A 221 15.23 -4.13 12.50
N LEU A 222 16.15 -4.57 11.63
CA LEU A 222 15.80 -5.44 10.49
C LEU A 222 15.34 -6.84 10.92
N LYS A 223 15.63 -7.26 12.13
CA LYS A 223 15.17 -8.53 12.68
C LYS A 223 13.65 -8.61 12.73
N ASN A 224 12.99 -7.51 13.07
CA ASN A 224 11.53 -7.42 13.14
C ASN A 224 10.85 -7.49 11.77
N LEU A 225 11.59 -7.29 10.67
CA LEU A 225 11.09 -7.41 9.32
C LEU A 225 10.89 -8.86 8.86
N ILE A 226 11.63 -9.82 9.47
CA ILE A 226 11.71 -11.20 8.96
C ILE A 226 10.34 -11.90 8.95
N LEU A 227 9.65 -11.94 10.09
CA LEU A 227 8.37 -12.66 10.21
C LEU A 227 7.24 -11.97 9.43
N PRO A 228 7.05 -10.65 9.51
CA PRO A 228 6.06 -9.96 8.69
C PRO A 228 6.30 -10.14 7.19
N ALA A 229 7.56 -10.01 6.73
CA ALA A 229 7.90 -10.14 5.31
C ALA A 229 7.70 -11.58 4.81
N PHE A 230 8.08 -12.58 5.60
CA PHE A 230 7.81 -13.98 5.28
C PHE A 230 6.31 -14.25 5.18
N THR A 231 5.54 -13.81 6.17
CA THR A 231 4.07 -13.99 6.20
C THR A 231 3.40 -13.34 5.00
N LEU A 232 3.75 -12.10 4.70
CA LEU A 232 3.16 -11.35 3.60
C LEU A 232 3.56 -11.94 2.24
N SER A 233 4.72 -12.59 2.15
CA SER A 233 5.20 -13.23 0.93
C SER A 233 4.46 -14.52 0.55
N ILE A 234 3.80 -15.23 1.47
CA ILE A 234 3.23 -16.57 1.25
C ILE A 234 2.27 -16.63 0.06
N ARG A 235 1.34 -15.67 -0.04
CA ARG A 235 0.34 -15.67 -1.12
C ARG A 235 0.95 -15.40 -2.50
N PRO A 236 1.75 -14.33 -2.73
CA PRO A 236 2.41 -14.13 -4.01
C PRO A 236 3.42 -15.24 -4.34
N LEU A 237 4.13 -15.78 -3.36
CA LEU A 237 5.05 -16.92 -3.53
C LEU A 237 4.33 -18.13 -4.12
N ALA A 238 3.17 -18.48 -3.59
CA ALA A 238 2.36 -19.59 -4.08
C ALA A 238 1.95 -19.39 -5.56
N VAL A 239 1.56 -18.17 -5.93
CA VAL A 239 1.24 -17.81 -7.32
C VAL A 239 2.49 -17.93 -8.21
N PHE A 240 3.64 -17.42 -7.75
CA PHE A 240 4.87 -17.44 -8.53
C PHE A 240 5.42 -18.85 -8.74
N ILE A 241 5.27 -19.78 -7.77
CA ILE A 241 5.58 -21.19 -7.95
C ILE A 241 4.79 -21.76 -9.13
N SER A 242 3.47 -21.58 -9.10
CA SER A 242 2.57 -22.10 -10.14
C SER A 242 2.83 -21.49 -11.52
N LEU A 243 2.97 -20.14 -11.59
CA LEU A 243 3.26 -19.43 -12.84
C LEU A 243 4.62 -19.83 -13.41
N SER A 244 5.68 -19.85 -12.59
CA SER A 244 7.03 -20.23 -13.04
C SER A 244 7.05 -21.67 -13.56
N ARG A 245 6.45 -22.60 -12.82
CA ARG A 245 6.33 -23.99 -13.25
C ARG A 245 5.65 -24.11 -14.61
N ASN A 246 4.47 -23.52 -14.76
CA ASN A 246 3.69 -23.66 -15.99
C ASN A 246 4.39 -23.00 -17.18
N SER A 247 4.93 -21.81 -17.01
CA SER A 247 5.68 -21.11 -18.05
C SER A 247 6.98 -21.84 -18.45
N ILE A 248 7.71 -22.40 -17.48
CA ILE A 248 8.89 -23.22 -17.78
C ILE A 248 8.51 -24.45 -18.63
N LEU A 249 7.43 -25.16 -18.27
CA LEU A 249 6.97 -26.32 -19.00
C LEU A 249 6.52 -25.98 -20.44
N GLU A 250 5.86 -24.86 -20.63
CA GLU A 250 5.44 -24.34 -21.93
C GLU A 250 6.65 -23.99 -22.82
N VAL A 251 7.57 -23.18 -22.27
CA VAL A 251 8.77 -22.74 -22.98
C VAL A 251 9.67 -23.92 -23.36
N GLN A 252 9.74 -24.97 -22.54
CA GLN A 252 10.51 -26.18 -22.86
C GLN A 252 10.07 -26.89 -24.16
N GLN A 253 8.81 -26.69 -24.55
CA GLN A 253 8.24 -27.33 -25.76
C GLN A 253 8.41 -26.47 -27.03
N SER A 254 8.91 -25.25 -26.91
CA SER A 254 9.06 -24.32 -28.02
C SER A 254 10.11 -24.77 -29.04
N GLU A 255 9.91 -24.40 -30.30
CA GLU A 255 10.79 -24.78 -31.42
C GLU A 255 12.23 -24.27 -31.26
N TYR A 256 12.42 -23.08 -30.72
CA TYR A 256 13.77 -22.55 -30.51
C TYR A 256 14.55 -23.33 -29.42
N VAL A 257 13.86 -23.95 -28.45
CA VAL A 257 14.51 -24.84 -27.48
C VAL A 257 14.90 -26.15 -28.14
N ARG A 258 14.08 -26.68 -29.03
CA ARG A 258 14.42 -27.87 -29.87
C ARG A 258 15.64 -27.59 -30.74
N THR A 259 15.68 -26.44 -31.39
CA THR A 259 16.83 -26.00 -32.19
C THR A 259 18.11 -25.88 -31.34
N ALA A 260 18.01 -25.31 -30.14
CA ALA A 260 19.14 -25.21 -29.22
C ALA A 260 19.69 -26.60 -28.80
N LYS A 261 18.80 -27.59 -28.59
CA LYS A 261 19.19 -28.99 -28.31
C LYS A 261 19.89 -29.61 -29.52
N ALA A 262 19.34 -29.42 -30.74
CA ALA A 262 19.93 -29.96 -31.99
C ALA A 262 21.32 -29.37 -32.26
N LYS A 263 21.60 -28.12 -31.86
CA LYS A 263 22.92 -27.48 -31.93
C LYS A 263 23.91 -27.98 -30.88
N GLY A 264 23.56 -28.97 -30.06
CA GLY A 264 24.46 -29.57 -29.07
C GLY A 264 24.73 -28.72 -27.83
N LEU A 265 23.91 -27.69 -27.52
CA LEU A 265 24.10 -26.88 -26.32
C LEU A 265 23.88 -27.71 -25.05
N SER A 266 24.68 -27.46 -24.02
CA SER A 266 24.54 -28.15 -22.74
C SER A 266 23.19 -27.85 -22.07
N LYS A 267 22.65 -28.84 -21.33
CA LYS A 267 21.34 -28.74 -20.64
C LYS A 267 21.24 -27.50 -19.76
N ASN A 268 22.29 -27.15 -18.99
CA ASN A 268 22.32 -25.98 -18.13
C ASN A 268 22.27 -24.67 -18.93
N ARG A 269 23.00 -24.59 -20.06
CA ARG A 269 22.98 -23.40 -20.94
C ARG A 269 21.61 -23.20 -21.57
N ILE A 270 20.95 -24.28 -22.02
CA ILE A 270 19.60 -24.24 -22.55
C ILE A 270 18.64 -23.79 -21.48
N PHE A 271 18.72 -24.35 -20.27
CA PHE A 271 17.83 -24.01 -19.18
C PHE A 271 17.97 -22.52 -18.79
N MET A 272 19.16 -22.06 -18.43
CA MET A 272 19.38 -20.70 -17.91
C MET A 272 19.16 -19.62 -18.97
N ARG A 273 19.64 -19.84 -20.22
CA ARG A 273 19.68 -18.79 -21.27
C ARG A 273 18.44 -18.78 -22.15
N HIS A 274 17.83 -19.94 -22.41
CA HIS A 274 16.74 -20.07 -23.37
C HIS A 274 15.40 -20.35 -22.70
N ILE A 275 15.33 -21.11 -21.59
CA ILE A 275 14.09 -21.46 -20.94
C ILE A 275 13.77 -20.46 -19.85
N LEU A 276 14.60 -20.37 -18.81
CA LEU A 276 14.31 -19.55 -17.62
C LEU A 276 14.07 -18.08 -17.99
N LYS A 277 14.94 -17.47 -18.78
CA LYS A 277 14.82 -16.08 -19.19
C LYS A 277 13.47 -15.77 -19.84
N ASN A 278 12.99 -16.64 -20.72
CA ASN A 278 11.73 -16.41 -21.44
C ASN A 278 10.49 -16.81 -20.62
N SER A 279 10.66 -17.73 -19.66
CA SER A 279 9.57 -18.13 -18.77
C SER A 279 9.30 -17.16 -17.62
N LEU A 280 10.20 -16.18 -17.38
CA LEU A 280 10.01 -15.18 -16.33
C LEU A 280 8.99 -14.10 -16.68
N ASN A 281 8.70 -13.86 -17.96
CA ASN A 281 7.80 -12.77 -18.37
C ASN A 281 6.44 -12.78 -17.64
N PRO A 282 5.67 -13.90 -17.58
CA PRO A 282 4.41 -13.92 -16.86
C PRO A 282 4.58 -13.71 -15.35
N VAL A 283 5.71 -14.16 -14.77
CA VAL A 283 5.99 -14.02 -13.34
C VAL A 283 6.29 -12.58 -12.99
N VAL A 284 7.12 -11.88 -13.78
CA VAL A 284 7.43 -10.46 -13.61
C VAL A 284 6.16 -9.61 -13.73
N THR A 285 5.32 -9.94 -14.73
CA THR A 285 4.01 -9.30 -14.91
C THR A 285 3.13 -9.46 -13.67
N SER A 286 3.02 -10.68 -13.16
CA SER A 286 2.26 -10.97 -11.95
C SER A 286 2.85 -10.32 -10.70
N ALA A 287 4.19 -10.31 -10.55
CA ALA A 287 4.88 -9.70 -9.42
C ALA A 287 4.55 -8.21 -9.28
N SER A 288 4.44 -7.54 -10.41
CA SER A 288 4.09 -6.12 -10.45
C SER A 288 2.69 -5.85 -9.89
N GLY A 289 1.69 -6.63 -10.31
CA GLY A 289 0.33 -6.53 -9.77
C GLY A 289 0.25 -6.90 -8.28
N TRP A 290 0.99 -7.92 -7.87
CA TRP A 290 1.08 -8.30 -6.46
C TRP A 290 1.74 -7.22 -5.61
N PHE A 291 2.76 -6.52 -6.10
CA PHE A 291 3.39 -5.43 -5.36
C PHE A 291 2.39 -4.32 -5.01
N ALA A 292 1.55 -3.90 -5.97
CA ALA A 292 0.46 -2.96 -5.71
C ALA A 292 -0.52 -3.49 -4.66
N SER A 293 -0.89 -4.77 -4.74
CA SER A 293 -1.77 -5.42 -3.79
C SER A 293 -1.17 -5.52 -2.37
N LEU A 294 0.14 -5.76 -2.26
CA LEU A 294 0.83 -5.86 -0.96
C LEU A 294 0.86 -4.53 -0.23
N LEU A 295 1.05 -3.42 -0.94
CA LEU A 295 1.00 -2.08 -0.35
C LEU A 295 -0.38 -1.74 0.22
N ALA A 296 -1.45 -2.25 -0.42
CA ALA A 296 -2.81 -2.09 0.06
C ALA A 296 -3.21 -3.15 1.11
N GLY A 297 -2.65 -4.36 1.03
CA GLY A 297 -3.08 -5.55 1.76
C GLY A 297 -2.26 -5.93 2.99
N ALA A 298 -1.24 -5.14 3.35
CA ALA A 298 -0.39 -5.42 4.52
C ALA A 298 -1.07 -5.13 5.87
N VAL A 299 -2.30 -4.56 5.87
CA VAL A 299 -3.00 -4.03 7.04
C VAL A 299 -2.99 -4.99 8.23
N PHE A 300 -3.48 -6.22 8.04
CA PHE A 300 -3.56 -7.18 9.13
C PHE A 300 -2.20 -7.77 9.54
N VAL A 301 -1.26 -7.89 8.60
CA VAL A 301 0.09 -8.35 8.89
C VAL A 301 0.80 -7.30 9.76
N GLU A 302 0.73 -6.04 9.36
CA GLU A 302 1.31 -4.93 10.12
C GLU A 302 0.71 -4.83 11.52
N TYR A 303 -0.61 -5.00 11.65
CA TYR A 303 -1.28 -4.94 12.95
C TYR A 303 -0.87 -6.10 13.87
N VAL A 304 -0.85 -7.34 13.36
CA VAL A 304 -0.50 -8.52 14.18
C VAL A 304 0.95 -8.47 14.68
N PHE A 305 1.89 -8.01 13.85
CA PHE A 305 3.30 -7.91 14.22
C PHE A 305 3.68 -6.59 14.89
N ASP A 306 2.73 -5.69 15.13
CA ASP A 306 2.96 -4.32 15.64
C ASP A 306 3.94 -3.51 14.76
N TRP A 307 3.92 -3.76 13.45
CA TRP A 307 4.73 -3.07 12.47
C TRP A 307 4.12 -1.70 12.14
N LYS A 308 4.74 -0.61 12.59
CA LYS A 308 4.21 0.77 12.55
C LYS A 308 4.13 1.35 11.14
N GLY A 309 3.39 0.70 10.26
CA GLY A 309 3.13 1.13 8.90
C GLY A 309 1.74 1.77 8.72
N ILE A 310 1.37 2.03 7.45
CA ILE A 310 0.06 2.60 7.10
C ILE A 310 -1.09 1.65 7.47
N GLY A 311 -0.91 0.34 7.27
CA GLY A 311 -1.92 -0.65 7.63
C GLY A 311 -2.17 -0.71 9.14
N TYR A 312 -1.12 -0.58 9.94
CA TYR A 312 -1.24 -0.44 11.39
C TYR A 312 -2.05 0.80 11.76
N LEU A 313 -1.77 1.95 11.12
CA LEU A 313 -2.53 3.19 11.34
C LEU A 313 -4.01 3.05 10.95
N VAL A 314 -4.33 2.29 9.90
CA VAL A 314 -5.72 2.00 9.50
C VAL A 314 -6.48 1.33 10.63
N VAL A 315 -5.95 0.24 11.20
CA VAL A 315 -6.63 -0.50 12.27
C VAL A 315 -6.72 0.37 13.53
N GLN A 316 -5.62 1.01 13.94
CA GLN A 316 -5.59 1.86 15.11
C GLN A 316 -6.57 3.03 15.02
N SER A 317 -6.67 3.68 13.85
CA SER A 317 -7.61 4.79 13.64
C SER A 317 -9.06 4.31 13.58
N LEU A 318 -9.32 3.08 13.12
CA LEU A 318 -10.64 2.48 13.16
C LEU A 318 -11.07 2.18 14.61
N GLU A 319 -10.20 1.58 15.41
CA GLU A 319 -10.47 1.29 16.84
C GLU A 319 -10.70 2.55 17.67
N LYS A 320 -9.97 3.63 17.36
CA LYS A 320 -10.07 4.91 18.06
C LYS A 320 -11.06 5.88 17.42
N TYR A 321 -11.74 5.49 16.36
CA TYR A 321 -12.63 6.33 15.56
C TYR A 321 -11.99 7.63 15.06
N ASP A 322 -10.69 7.61 14.77
CA ASP A 322 -9.95 8.76 14.24
C ASP A 322 -10.15 8.86 12.72
N LEU A 323 -11.30 9.41 12.33
CA LEU A 323 -11.76 9.46 10.96
C LEU A 323 -10.79 10.19 10.00
N PRO A 324 -10.18 11.35 10.34
CA PRO A 324 -9.23 11.99 9.45
C PRO A 324 -8.02 11.11 9.12
N VAL A 325 -7.47 10.40 10.12
CA VAL A 325 -6.34 9.50 9.92
C VAL A 325 -6.77 8.30 9.07
N LEU A 326 -7.92 7.70 9.37
CA LEU A 326 -8.45 6.58 8.60
C LEU A 326 -8.69 6.95 7.13
N MET A 327 -9.36 8.09 6.89
CA MET A 327 -9.59 8.59 5.53
C MET A 327 -8.28 8.91 4.79
N GLY A 328 -7.32 9.51 5.49
CA GLY A 328 -5.98 9.78 4.95
C GLY A 328 -5.22 8.52 4.58
N CYS A 329 -5.25 7.48 5.43
CA CYS A 329 -4.64 6.18 5.14
C CYS A 329 -5.26 5.52 3.91
N LEU A 330 -6.59 5.46 3.82
CA LEU A 330 -7.27 4.84 2.69
C LEU A 330 -7.05 5.64 1.38
N LEU A 331 -6.97 6.97 1.47
CA LEU A 331 -6.66 7.80 0.32
C LEU A 331 -5.23 7.58 -0.18
N ILE A 332 -4.23 7.54 0.71
CA ILE A 332 -2.84 7.31 0.29
C ILE A 332 -2.66 5.91 -0.30
N ILE A 333 -3.33 4.89 0.24
CA ILE A 333 -3.36 3.55 -0.34
C ILE A 333 -3.93 3.59 -1.76
N ALA A 334 -5.05 4.30 -1.98
CA ALA A 334 -5.64 4.45 -3.31
C ALA A 334 -4.72 5.20 -4.28
N VAL A 335 -4.08 6.28 -3.82
CA VAL A 335 -3.09 7.05 -4.62
C VAL A 335 -1.92 6.15 -5.01
N MET A 336 -1.36 5.40 -4.06
CA MET A 336 -0.25 4.48 -4.33
C MET A 336 -0.66 3.39 -5.33
N PHE A 337 -1.85 2.83 -5.19
CA PHE A 337 -2.39 1.85 -6.13
C PHE A 337 -2.48 2.43 -7.56
N VAL A 338 -3.00 3.64 -7.71
CA VAL A 338 -3.09 4.33 -9.02
C VAL A 338 -1.68 4.59 -9.59
N ILE A 339 -0.75 5.12 -8.78
CA ILE A 339 0.62 5.40 -9.22
C ILE A 339 1.31 4.12 -9.71
N ILE A 340 1.23 3.05 -8.91
CA ILE A 340 1.87 1.78 -9.26
C ILE A 340 1.27 1.22 -10.54
N ASN A 341 -0.05 1.23 -10.72
CA ASN A 341 -0.66 0.76 -11.96
C ASN A 341 -0.21 1.57 -13.18
N ILE A 342 -0.08 2.90 -13.05
CA ILE A 342 0.47 3.73 -14.14
C ILE A 342 1.92 3.36 -14.44
N LEU A 343 2.76 3.17 -13.41
CA LEU A 343 4.15 2.75 -13.58
C LEU A 343 4.25 1.37 -14.23
N LEU A 344 3.37 0.43 -13.87
CA LEU A 344 3.29 -0.89 -14.47
C LEU A 344 2.91 -0.83 -15.95
N ASP A 345 1.90 -0.04 -16.30
CA ASP A 345 1.50 0.15 -17.69
C ASP A 345 2.63 0.75 -18.54
N LEU A 346 3.41 1.68 -17.96
CA LEU A 346 4.59 2.24 -18.62
C LEU A 346 5.71 1.19 -18.79
N ALA A 347 5.94 0.38 -17.74
CA ALA A 347 6.93 -0.70 -17.78
C ALA A 347 6.57 -1.77 -18.82
N TYR A 348 5.31 -2.20 -18.89
CA TYR A 348 4.83 -3.13 -19.90
C TYR A 348 5.04 -2.61 -21.32
N ARG A 349 4.72 -1.35 -21.55
CA ARG A 349 4.92 -0.73 -22.85
C ARG A 349 6.40 -0.61 -23.24
N ALA A 350 7.28 -0.41 -22.27
CA ALA A 350 8.73 -0.37 -22.50
C ALA A 350 9.30 -1.76 -22.82
N LEU A 351 8.73 -2.82 -22.21
CA LEU A 351 9.18 -4.20 -22.40
C LEU A 351 8.59 -4.84 -23.66
N ASP A 352 7.36 -4.54 -24.02
CA ASP A 352 6.70 -5.06 -25.23
C ASP A 352 5.98 -3.95 -26.00
N PRO A 353 6.61 -3.36 -27.03
CA PRO A 353 6.00 -2.32 -27.84
C PRO A 353 4.83 -2.80 -28.71
N ARG A 354 4.53 -4.11 -28.75
CA ARG A 354 3.40 -4.69 -29.50
C ARG A 354 2.09 -4.62 -28.73
N VAL A 355 2.13 -4.39 -27.43
CA VAL A 355 0.93 -4.22 -26.62
C VAL A 355 0.26 -2.88 -26.97
N LYS A 356 -0.79 -2.94 -27.81
CA LYS A 356 -1.71 -1.84 -28.03
C LYS A 356 -2.70 -1.84 -26.84
N LEU A 357 -2.49 -0.95 -25.91
CA LEU A 357 -3.44 -0.65 -24.81
C LEU A 357 -4.39 0.45 -25.22
#